data_f972334365856fa01edd102811ba65a6
#
_entry.id   f972334365856fa01edd102811ba65a6
#
_cell.length_a   1.000
_cell.length_b   1.000
_cell.length_c   1.000
_cell.angle_alpha   90.00
_cell.angle_beta   90.00
_cell.angle_gamma   90.00
#
_symmetry.space_group_name_H-M   'P 1'
#
loop_
_entity.id
_entity.type
_entity.pdbx_description
1 polymer ?
#
loop_
_entity_poly.entity_id
_entity_poly.type
_entity_poly.pdbx_seq_one_letter_code
_entity_poly.pdbx_strand_id
1 'polypeptide(L)'
;MNAKWVYSDKVKDHFMNPRNLMREEDESGFDGIGHTGNIKCGDEMMVYIKVDPANLTVTACKWRTYGCASAIASTSMLSEMVVGMTLDQAYTIKAKDILKNLDGLPDNKVHCSVLGDKALRAAIDDYYRKNGMEDRITTQGARVVCQCMQVTDENIEHAVLDGARSFTELQEMTKIGTGCGECQDEAQRVLSEYVQKHFGL
;
A
#
# COMPACT_ATOMS: atom_id res chain seq x y z
N MET A 1 24.26 -11.38 15.72
CA MET A 1 23.70 -12.50 14.91
C MET A 1 23.26 -11.90 13.58
N ASN A 2 23.89 -12.31 12.44
CA ASN A 2 23.51 -11.82 11.13
C ASN A 2 22.11 -12.35 10.79
N ALA A 3 21.10 -11.50 10.78
CA ALA A 3 19.79 -11.83 10.23
C ALA A 3 19.99 -12.14 8.73
N LYS A 4 20.00 -13.41 8.39
CA LYS A 4 20.03 -13.86 7.01
C LYS A 4 18.68 -13.50 6.41
N TRP A 5 18.63 -12.50 5.55
CA TRP A 5 17.45 -12.11 4.79
C TRP A 5 17.10 -13.26 3.81
N VAL A 6 16.25 -14.15 4.25
CA VAL A 6 15.82 -15.28 3.40
C VAL A 6 14.47 -14.93 2.84
N TYR A 7 14.44 -14.40 1.61
CA TYR A 7 13.24 -14.33 0.82
C TYR A 7 12.75 -15.74 0.43
N SER A 8 11.46 -15.95 0.46
CA SER A 8 10.84 -17.17 -0.07
C SER A 8 11.19 -17.34 -1.57
N ASP A 9 11.07 -18.55 -2.07
CA ASP A 9 11.33 -18.79 -3.50
C ASP A 9 10.30 -18.07 -4.39
N LYS A 10 9.06 -17.88 -3.90
CA LYS A 10 8.05 -17.05 -4.58
C LYS A 10 8.48 -15.59 -4.68
N VAL A 11 8.99 -15.00 -3.59
CA VAL A 11 9.50 -13.62 -3.61
C VAL A 11 10.63 -13.48 -4.61
N LYS A 12 11.58 -14.42 -4.63
CA LYS A 12 12.68 -14.43 -5.60
C LYS A 12 12.18 -14.54 -7.04
N ASP A 13 11.21 -15.42 -7.29
CA ASP A 13 10.64 -15.60 -8.61
C ASP A 13 9.91 -14.35 -9.09
N HIS A 14 9.03 -13.77 -8.28
CA HIS A 14 8.32 -12.53 -8.62
C HIS A 14 9.25 -11.30 -8.79
N PHE A 15 10.39 -11.30 -8.10
CA PHE A 15 11.40 -10.27 -8.29
C PHE A 15 12.21 -10.45 -9.59
N MET A 16 12.65 -11.68 -9.86
CA MET A 16 13.49 -11.97 -11.04
C MET A 16 12.67 -12.02 -12.35
N ASN A 17 11.43 -12.45 -12.27
CA ASN A 17 10.50 -12.60 -13.38
C ASN A 17 9.17 -11.86 -13.09
N PRO A 18 9.18 -10.52 -12.97
CA PRO A 18 7.98 -9.77 -12.58
C PRO A 18 6.86 -9.90 -13.62
N ARG A 19 5.65 -10.23 -13.14
CA ARG A 19 4.44 -10.36 -13.96
C ARG A 19 3.80 -9.00 -14.14
N ASN A 20 3.21 -8.81 -15.30
CA ASN A 20 2.40 -7.62 -15.61
C ASN A 20 3.12 -6.27 -15.47
N LEU A 21 4.46 -6.28 -15.49
CA LEU A 21 5.23 -5.03 -15.48
C LEU A 21 4.83 -4.17 -16.69
N MET A 22 4.59 -2.88 -16.47
CA MET A 22 4.30 -1.91 -17.52
C MET A 22 5.49 -1.76 -18.47
N ARG A 23 5.24 -1.86 -19.76
CA ARG A 23 6.23 -1.58 -20.83
C ARG A 23 5.81 -0.32 -21.59
N GLU A 24 6.71 0.26 -22.36
CA GLU A 24 6.42 1.47 -23.15
C GLU A 24 5.25 1.26 -24.12
N GLU A 25 5.14 0.07 -24.72
CA GLU A 25 4.06 -0.32 -25.62
C GLU A 25 2.68 -0.43 -24.94
N ASP A 26 2.63 -0.55 -23.62
CA ASP A 26 1.40 -0.71 -22.83
C ASP A 26 0.76 0.64 -22.41
N GLU A 27 1.38 1.79 -22.69
CA GLU A 27 1.08 3.08 -22.04
C GLU A 27 -0.29 3.71 -22.37
N SER A 28 -1.12 3.09 -23.20
CA SER A 28 -2.42 3.64 -23.60
C SER A 28 -3.61 2.77 -23.21
N GLY A 29 -4.73 3.43 -22.87
CA GLY A 29 -6.05 2.78 -22.76
C GLY A 29 -6.29 2.08 -21.43
N PHE A 30 -5.75 2.60 -20.33
CA PHE A 30 -6.13 2.16 -18.97
C PHE A 30 -7.29 3.01 -18.45
N ASP A 31 -8.24 2.33 -17.78
CA ASP A 31 -9.46 2.91 -17.29
C ASP A 31 -9.28 3.59 -15.92
N GLY A 32 -8.36 3.03 -15.10
CA GLY A 32 -8.00 3.59 -13.80
C GLY A 32 -6.48 3.58 -13.59
N ILE A 33 -5.96 4.66 -12.97
CA ILE A 33 -4.55 4.85 -12.68
C ILE A 33 -4.40 5.28 -11.23
N GLY A 34 -3.61 4.55 -10.46
CA GLY A 34 -3.31 4.85 -9.06
C GLY A 34 -1.84 5.06 -8.82
N HIS A 35 -1.53 6.02 -7.97
CA HIS A 35 -0.17 6.37 -7.57
C HIS A 35 -0.07 6.44 -6.06
N THR A 36 1.02 5.92 -5.52
CA THR A 36 1.40 6.09 -4.12
C THR A 36 2.91 6.11 -3.99
N GLY A 37 3.42 6.70 -2.92
CA GLY A 37 4.84 6.78 -2.65
C GLY A 37 5.14 6.85 -1.17
N ASN A 38 6.36 6.52 -0.80
CA ASN A 38 6.89 6.73 0.54
C ASN A 38 8.15 7.59 0.46
N ILE A 39 8.06 8.83 0.93
CA ILE A 39 9.14 9.83 0.86
C ILE A 39 10.40 9.37 1.60
N LYS A 40 10.26 8.57 2.67
CA LYS A 40 11.40 8.14 3.50
C LYS A 40 12.27 7.10 2.82
N CYS A 41 11.67 6.09 2.19
CA CYS A 41 12.42 5.06 1.46
C CYS A 41 12.61 5.38 -0.02
N GLY A 42 11.96 6.43 -0.54
CA GLY A 42 12.00 6.81 -1.94
C GLY A 42 11.27 5.85 -2.87
N ASP A 43 10.52 4.90 -2.32
CA ASP A 43 9.75 3.95 -3.12
C ASP A 43 8.51 4.65 -3.70
N GLU A 44 8.26 4.44 -4.99
CA GLU A 44 7.11 4.94 -5.73
C GLU A 44 6.42 3.77 -6.44
N MET A 45 5.09 3.78 -6.45
CA MET A 45 4.28 2.73 -7.03
C MET A 45 3.16 3.31 -7.88
N MET A 46 3.07 2.86 -9.13
CA MET A 46 1.96 3.15 -10.03
C MET A 46 1.27 1.85 -10.42
N VAL A 47 -0.06 1.83 -10.34
CA VAL A 47 -0.91 0.71 -10.76
C VAL A 47 -1.89 1.22 -11.82
N TYR A 48 -2.07 0.43 -12.87
CA TYR A 48 -2.92 0.70 -14.01
C TYR A 48 -3.89 -0.46 -14.21
N ILE A 49 -5.19 -0.18 -14.29
CA ILE A 49 -6.20 -1.22 -14.44
C ILE A 49 -7.03 -1.02 -15.72
N LYS A 50 -7.41 -2.14 -16.34
CA LYS A 50 -8.49 -2.19 -17.32
C LYS A 50 -9.68 -2.88 -16.68
N VAL A 51 -10.87 -2.38 -16.93
CA VAL A 51 -12.10 -2.84 -16.30
C VAL A 51 -13.13 -3.16 -17.38
N ASP A 52 -13.76 -4.33 -17.27
CA ASP A 52 -14.96 -4.63 -18.05
C ASP A 52 -16.15 -3.85 -17.44
N PRO A 53 -16.73 -2.87 -18.13
CA PRO A 53 -17.81 -2.04 -17.60
C PRO A 53 -19.11 -2.81 -17.39
N ALA A 54 -19.29 -3.97 -18.01
CA ALA A 54 -20.53 -4.76 -17.91
C ALA A 54 -20.69 -5.41 -16.53
N ASN A 55 -19.58 -5.81 -15.91
CA ASN A 55 -19.58 -6.54 -14.63
C ASN A 55 -18.60 -5.96 -13.61
N LEU A 56 -17.92 -4.85 -13.93
CA LEU A 56 -16.92 -4.17 -13.10
C LEU A 56 -15.76 -5.11 -12.70
N THR A 57 -15.31 -5.97 -13.62
CA THR A 57 -14.22 -6.92 -13.39
C THR A 57 -12.90 -6.37 -13.93
N VAL A 58 -11.83 -6.51 -13.17
CA VAL A 58 -10.47 -6.18 -13.60
C VAL A 58 -10.02 -7.16 -14.67
N THR A 59 -9.85 -6.69 -15.90
CA THR A 59 -9.42 -7.50 -17.05
C THR A 59 -7.91 -7.47 -17.26
N ALA A 60 -7.25 -6.41 -16.82
CA ALA A 60 -5.79 -6.29 -16.79
C ALA A 60 -5.35 -5.41 -15.61
N CYS A 61 -4.21 -5.75 -15.05
CA CYS A 61 -3.54 -4.94 -14.04
C CYS A 61 -2.06 -4.86 -14.40
N LYS A 62 -1.60 -3.66 -14.75
CA LYS A 62 -0.19 -3.36 -15.02
C LYS A 62 0.35 -2.46 -13.92
N TRP A 63 1.68 -2.41 -13.78
CA TRP A 63 2.29 -1.60 -12.74
C TRP A 63 3.71 -1.17 -13.10
N ARG A 64 4.16 -0.10 -12.46
CA ARG A 64 5.53 0.41 -12.54
C ARG A 64 5.95 0.83 -11.13
N THR A 65 7.20 0.59 -10.76
CA THR A 65 7.73 1.02 -9.47
C THR A 65 9.18 1.47 -9.56
N TYR A 66 9.51 2.44 -8.73
CA TYR A 66 10.87 2.74 -8.31
C TYR A 66 10.97 2.30 -6.84
N GLY A 67 11.37 1.05 -6.62
CA GLY A 67 11.35 0.47 -5.27
C GLY A 67 12.26 -0.74 -5.14
N CYS A 68 12.30 -1.28 -3.94
CA CYS A 68 13.14 -2.42 -3.59
C CYS A 68 12.59 -3.75 -4.15
N ALA A 69 13.39 -4.83 -4.05
CA ALA A 69 13.00 -6.17 -4.50
C ALA A 69 11.67 -6.64 -3.90
N SER A 70 11.38 -6.27 -2.63
CA SER A 70 10.10 -6.60 -1.97
C SER A 70 8.93 -5.85 -2.60
N ALA A 71 9.11 -4.58 -2.99
CA ALA A 71 8.08 -3.79 -3.68
C ALA A 71 7.76 -4.40 -5.06
N ILE A 72 8.79 -4.79 -5.82
CA ILE A 72 8.64 -5.46 -7.12
C ILE A 72 7.89 -6.78 -6.94
N ALA A 73 8.32 -7.64 -6.02
CA ALA A 73 7.70 -8.94 -5.81
C ALA A 73 6.24 -8.82 -5.33
N SER A 74 5.97 -7.89 -4.40
CA SER A 74 4.62 -7.68 -3.86
C SER A 74 3.65 -7.19 -4.94
N THR A 75 4.08 -6.25 -5.76
CA THR A 75 3.18 -5.70 -6.80
C THR A 75 3.03 -6.66 -7.97
N SER A 76 4.06 -7.42 -8.31
CA SER A 76 3.97 -8.52 -9.26
C SER A 76 2.93 -9.56 -8.82
N MET A 77 2.95 -9.98 -7.54
CA MET A 77 1.94 -10.89 -6.98
C MET A 77 0.55 -10.25 -6.98
N LEU A 78 0.42 -9.01 -6.51
CA LEU A 78 -0.84 -8.29 -6.49
C LEU A 78 -1.49 -8.23 -7.88
N SER A 79 -0.70 -7.93 -8.91
CA SER A 79 -1.18 -7.80 -10.29
C SER A 79 -1.76 -9.11 -10.85
N GLU A 80 -1.26 -10.26 -10.42
CA GLU A 80 -1.86 -11.56 -10.76
C GLU A 80 -3.13 -11.84 -9.96
N MET A 81 -3.14 -11.47 -8.67
CA MET A 81 -4.28 -11.72 -7.79
C MET A 81 -5.54 -10.98 -8.23
N VAL A 82 -5.42 -9.76 -8.74
CA VAL A 82 -6.58 -8.89 -9.01
C VAL A 82 -7.24 -9.13 -10.35
N VAL A 83 -6.56 -9.70 -11.31
CA VAL A 83 -7.15 -10.02 -12.62
C VAL A 83 -8.25 -11.06 -12.47
N GLY A 84 -9.44 -10.76 -12.97
CA GLY A 84 -10.64 -11.57 -12.84
C GLY A 84 -11.49 -11.27 -11.60
N MET A 85 -11.03 -10.42 -10.67
CA MET A 85 -11.82 -9.95 -9.53
C MET A 85 -12.73 -8.79 -9.94
N THR A 86 -13.89 -8.67 -9.29
CA THR A 86 -14.66 -7.43 -9.36
C THR A 86 -13.92 -6.31 -8.64
N LEU A 87 -14.23 -5.04 -8.99
CA LEU A 87 -13.63 -3.88 -8.31
C LEU A 87 -13.87 -3.92 -6.80
N ASP A 88 -15.07 -4.34 -6.35
CA ASP A 88 -15.37 -4.46 -4.92
C ASP A 88 -14.49 -5.50 -4.22
N GLN A 89 -14.24 -6.64 -4.85
CA GLN A 89 -13.32 -7.65 -4.33
C GLN A 89 -11.88 -7.14 -4.30
N ALA A 90 -11.40 -6.54 -5.39
CA ALA A 90 -10.06 -5.98 -5.50
C ALA A 90 -9.82 -4.85 -4.48
N TYR A 91 -10.84 -4.04 -4.20
CA TYR A 91 -10.79 -2.95 -3.21
C TYR A 91 -10.57 -3.43 -1.77
N THR A 92 -10.96 -4.67 -1.45
CA THR A 92 -10.80 -5.26 -0.10
C THR A 92 -9.44 -5.91 0.14
N ILE A 93 -8.61 -6.07 -0.90
CA ILE A 93 -7.26 -6.65 -0.75
C ILE A 93 -6.42 -5.80 0.20
N LYS A 94 -5.72 -6.48 1.08
CA LYS A 94 -4.81 -5.88 2.07
C LYS A 94 -3.39 -6.43 1.88
N ALA A 95 -2.42 -5.70 2.39
CA ALA A 95 -1.02 -6.12 2.40
C ALA A 95 -0.82 -7.56 2.89
N LYS A 96 -1.54 -7.98 3.94
CA LYS A 96 -1.49 -9.35 4.49
C LYS A 96 -1.88 -10.44 3.48
N ASP A 97 -2.79 -10.14 2.54
CA ASP A 97 -3.23 -11.09 1.53
C ASP A 97 -2.13 -11.29 0.49
N ILE A 98 -1.44 -10.20 0.12
CA ILE A 98 -0.25 -10.23 -0.75
C ILE A 98 0.87 -11.03 -0.07
N LEU A 99 1.16 -10.73 1.21
CA LEU A 99 2.19 -11.43 2.00
C LEU A 99 1.92 -12.93 2.08
N LYS A 100 0.68 -13.32 2.33
CA LYS A 100 0.27 -14.73 2.40
C LYS A 100 0.56 -15.47 1.09
N ASN A 101 0.29 -14.83 -0.06
CA ASN A 101 0.53 -15.43 -1.37
C ASN A 101 2.03 -15.51 -1.73
N LEU A 102 2.86 -14.62 -1.15
CA LEU A 102 4.32 -14.64 -1.29
C LEU A 102 5.05 -15.57 -0.29
N ASP A 103 4.31 -16.30 0.55
CA ASP A 103 4.87 -17.08 1.67
C ASP A 103 5.66 -16.21 2.68
N GLY A 104 5.25 -14.94 2.81
CA GLY A 104 5.81 -13.95 3.74
C GLY A 104 6.91 -13.05 3.17
N LEU A 105 7.13 -11.94 3.86
CA LEU A 105 8.28 -11.04 3.72
C LEU A 105 8.89 -10.81 5.10
N PRO A 106 10.17 -10.42 5.18
CA PRO A 106 10.73 -9.94 6.45
C PRO A 106 9.93 -8.78 7.03
N ASP A 107 9.75 -8.71 8.36
CA ASP A 107 8.88 -7.72 9.03
C ASP A 107 9.19 -6.27 8.62
N ASN A 108 10.46 -5.93 8.46
CA ASN A 108 10.91 -4.61 8.00
C ASN A 108 10.66 -4.35 6.50
N LYS A 109 10.02 -5.27 5.77
CA LYS A 109 9.64 -5.15 4.35
C LYS A 109 8.15 -5.23 4.11
N VAL A 110 7.35 -5.33 5.17
CA VAL A 110 5.87 -5.33 5.07
C VAL A 110 5.34 -4.06 4.43
N HIS A 111 5.98 -2.91 4.66
CA HIS A 111 5.60 -1.62 4.07
C HIS A 111 5.58 -1.65 2.52
N CYS A 112 6.43 -2.47 1.88
CA CYS A 112 6.46 -2.57 0.43
C CYS A 112 5.16 -3.17 -0.15
N SER A 113 4.50 -4.09 0.57
CA SER A 113 3.20 -4.63 0.16
C SER A 113 2.04 -3.65 0.37
N VAL A 114 2.16 -2.75 1.36
CA VAL A 114 1.17 -1.69 1.60
C VAL A 114 1.15 -0.63 0.49
N LEU A 115 2.30 -0.36 -0.16
CA LEU A 115 2.33 0.54 -1.32
C LEU A 115 1.49 -0.02 -2.48
N GLY A 116 1.55 -1.33 -2.71
CA GLY A 116 0.80 -1.99 -3.79
C GLY A 116 -0.72 -1.90 -3.58
N ASP A 117 -1.22 -2.23 -2.38
CA ASP A 117 -2.65 -2.21 -2.11
C ASP A 117 -3.23 -0.77 -2.08
N LYS A 118 -2.46 0.22 -1.62
CA LYS A 118 -2.83 1.64 -1.71
C LYS A 118 -2.89 2.14 -3.16
N ALA A 119 -1.89 1.81 -3.98
CA ALA A 119 -1.89 2.18 -5.40
C ALA A 119 -3.05 1.53 -6.17
N LEU A 120 -3.38 0.27 -5.86
CA LEU A 120 -4.55 -0.41 -6.44
C LEU A 120 -5.86 0.31 -6.08
N ARG A 121 -6.06 0.64 -4.80
CA ARG A 121 -7.26 1.39 -4.39
C ARG A 121 -7.33 2.74 -5.08
N ALA A 122 -6.23 3.47 -5.16
CA ALA A 122 -6.18 4.73 -5.89
C ALA A 122 -6.56 4.58 -7.38
N ALA A 123 -6.15 3.47 -8.02
CA ALA A 123 -6.54 3.17 -9.40
C ALA A 123 -8.05 2.88 -9.54
N ILE A 124 -8.63 2.16 -8.57
CA ILE A 124 -10.07 1.88 -8.54
C ILE A 124 -10.85 3.17 -8.26
N ASP A 125 -10.38 4.01 -7.33
CA ASP A 125 -10.99 5.32 -7.05
C ASP A 125 -10.97 6.25 -8.27
N ASP A 126 -9.87 6.23 -9.04
CA ASP A 126 -9.75 6.98 -10.31
C ASP A 126 -10.78 6.49 -11.34
N TYR A 127 -10.95 5.15 -11.47
CA TYR A 127 -11.99 4.56 -12.30
C TYR A 127 -13.38 5.02 -11.86
N TYR A 128 -13.68 4.95 -10.55
CA TYR A 128 -14.99 5.37 -10.02
C TYR A 128 -15.28 6.85 -10.30
N ARG A 129 -14.31 7.76 -10.11
CA ARG A 129 -14.46 9.19 -10.43
C ARG A 129 -14.72 9.42 -11.91
N LYS A 130 -13.99 8.76 -12.80
CA LYS A 130 -14.16 8.89 -14.26
C LYS A 130 -15.53 8.40 -14.76
N ASN A 131 -16.17 7.51 -14.00
CA ASN A 131 -17.44 6.90 -14.38
C ASN A 131 -18.65 7.35 -13.52
N GLY A 132 -18.51 8.43 -12.71
CA GLY A 132 -19.61 8.98 -11.90
C GLY A 132 -20.09 8.06 -10.78
N MET A 133 -19.17 7.26 -10.20
CA MET A 133 -19.45 6.29 -9.13
C MET A 133 -18.75 6.68 -7.81
N GLU A 134 -18.64 7.97 -7.52
CA GLU A 134 -17.90 8.48 -6.34
C GLU A 134 -18.48 8.00 -5.01
N ASP A 135 -19.76 7.65 -4.97
CA ASP A 135 -20.44 7.04 -3.82
C ASP A 135 -19.83 5.68 -3.39
N ARG A 136 -19.10 5.02 -4.29
CA ARG A 136 -18.38 3.77 -4.02
C ARG A 136 -16.98 3.98 -3.43
N ILE A 137 -16.47 5.21 -3.42
CA ILE A 137 -15.16 5.51 -2.87
C ILE A 137 -15.24 5.50 -1.35
N THR A 138 -14.55 4.54 -0.74
CA THR A 138 -14.47 4.43 0.73
C THR A 138 -13.11 4.84 1.29
N THR A 139 -12.14 5.10 0.41
CA THR A 139 -10.82 5.62 0.82
C THR A 139 -10.99 7.02 1.38
N GLN A 140 -10.82 7.17 2.69
CA GLN A 140 -10.74 8.48 3.30
C GLN A 140 -9.34 9.06 3.02
N GLY A 141 -9.29 10.34 2.63
CA GLY A 141 -8.02 11.06 2.55
C GLY A 141 -7.31 11.09 3.90
N ALA A 142 -6.00 11.33 3.87
CA ALA A 142 -5.19 11.41 5.08
C ALA A 142 -5.79 12.41 6.09
N ARG A 143 -6.11 11.93 7.29
CA ARG A 143 -6.68 12.72 8.37
C ARG A 143 -5.59 13.30 9.25
N VAL A 144 -5.57 14.61 9.45
CA VAL A 144 -4.63 15.25 10.36
C VAL A 144 -4.96 14.85 11.81
N VAL A 145 -4.01 14.18 12.46
CA VAL A 145 -4.08 13.75 13.87
C VAL A 145 -3.40 14.78 14.76
N CYS A 146 -2.26 15.33 14.35
CA CYS A 146 -1.57 16.37 15.09
C CYS A 146 -1.59 17.69 14.30
N GLN A 147 -2.36 18.66 14.78
CA GLN A 147 -2.49 19.97 14.13
C GLN A 147 -1.20 20.77 14.18
N CYS A 148 -0.47 20.75 15.31
CA CYS A 148 0.76 21.53 15.49
C CYS A 148 1.89 21.09 14.55
N MET A 149 2.02 19.77 14.37
CA MET A 149 3.10 19.16 13.58
C MET A 149 2.62 18.70 12.21
N GLN A 150 1.34 18.91 11.88
CA GLN A 150 0.71 18.49 10.63
C GLN A 150 0.92 16.98 10.34
N VAL A 151 0.93 16.14 11.39
CA VAL A 151 1.08 14.71 11.26
C VAL A 151 -0.28 14.08 11.00
N THR A 152 -0.38 13.30 9.93
CA THR A 152 -1.59 12.58 9.53
C THR A 152 -1.59 11.14 10.05
N ASP A 153 -2.73 10.49 9.98
CA ASP A 153 -2.86 9.05 10.24
C ASP A 153 -2.03 8.21 9.27
N GLU A 154 -1.86 8.62 8.02
CA GLU A 154 -0.94 7.97 7.08
C GLU A 154 0.53 8.10 7.53
N ASN A 155 0.93 9.24 8.10
CA ASN A 155 2.28 9.39 8.64
C ASN A 155 2.50 8.44 9.83
N ILE A 156 1.46 8.21 10.67
CA ILE A 156 1.49 7.23 11.76
C ILE A 156 1.59 5.82 11.19
N GLU A 157 0.77 5.48 10.19
CA GLU A 157 0.83 4.17 9.52
C GLU A 157 2.22 3.89 8.95
N HIS A 158 2.84 4.86 8.27
CA HIS A 158 4.20 4.74 7.76
C HIS A 158 5.22 4.52 8.87
N ALA A 159 5.13 5.26 9.99
CA ALA A 159 6.02 5.07 11.12
C ALA A 159 5.87 3.66 11.74
N VAL A 160 4.64 3.14 11.82
CA VAL A 160 4.37 1.76 12.27
C VAL A 160 5.01 0.74 11.33
N LEU A 161 4.89 0.93 10.03
CA LEU A 161 5.50 0.05 9.03
C LEU A 161 7.03 0.12 9.06
N ASP A 162 7.59 1.28 9.41
CA ASP A 162 9.04 1.51 9.59
C ASP A 162 9.55 1.00 10.97
N GLY A 163 8.68 0.45 11.81
CA GLY A 163 9.05 -0.25 13.04
C GLY A 163 8.60 0.41 14.33
N ALA A 164 7.89 1.55 14.32
CA ALA A 164 7.33 2.12 15.53
C ALA A 164 6.30 1.18 16.17
N ARG A 165 6.48 0.87 17.46
CA ARG A 165 5.58 0.02 18.26
C ARG A 165 5.13 0.72 19.54
N SER A 166 5.78 1.80 19.90
CA SER A 166 5.48 2.63 21.07
C SER A 166 5.25 4.08 20.67
N PHE A 167 4.55 4.84 21.52
CA PHE A 167 4.34 6.26 21.29
C PHE A 167 5.66 7.04 21.25
N THR A 168 6.66 6.65 22.05
CA THR A 168 7.98 7.28 22.06
C THR A 168 8.67 7.13 20.70
N GLU A 169 8.68 5.92 20.13
CA GLU A 169 9.25 5.67 18.80
C GLU A 169 8.50 6.44 17.72
N LEU A 170 7.15 6.47 17.79
CA LEU A 170 6.33 7.26 16.89
C LEU A 170 6.67 8.76 16.98
N GLN A 171 6.84 9.27 18.20
CA GLN A 171 7.20 10.67 18.45
C GLN A 171 8.60 11.02 17.92
N GLU A 172 9.57 10.12 18.08
CA GLU A 172 10.91 10.27 17.53
C GLU A 172 10.89 10.38 16.00
N MET A 173 10.09 9.54 15.34
CA MET A 173 9.99 9.49 13.88
C MET A 173 9.19 10.63 13.27
N THR A 174 8.10 11.06 13.91
CA THR A 174 7.13 11.99 13.31
C THR A 174 7.05 13.36 14.00
N LYS A 175 7.63 13.48 15.19
CA LYS A 175 7.50 14.64 16.09
C LYS A 175 6.07 14.88 16.59
N ILE A 176 5.17 13.90 16.46
CA ILE A 176 3.80 13.99 16.95
C ILE A 176 3.77 14.23 18.46
N GLY A 177 2.88 15.10 18.92
CA GLY A 177 2.69 15.38 20.35
C GLY A 177 3.83 16.18 21.02
N THR A 178 4.85 16.65 20.26
CA THR A 178 5.95 17.44 20.84
C THR A 178 5.61 18.94 21.00
N GLY A 179 4.50 19.40 20.44
CA GLY A 179 4.01 20.78 20.56
C GLY A 179 3.07 20.94 21.76
N CYS A 180 1.76 21.14 21.52
CA CYS A 180 0.75 21.32 22.57
C CYS A 180 0.43 20.05 23.40
N GLY A 181 0.72 18.86 22.84
CA GLY A 181 0.44 17.59 23.49
C GLY A 181 -1.02 17.08 23.40
N GLU A 182 -1.95 17.89 22.90
CA GLU A 182 -3.39 17.56 22.88
C GLU A 182 -3.74 16.32 22.01
N CYS A 183 -2.87 15.98 21.05
CA CYS A 183 -3.11 14.84 20.15
C CYS A 183 -2.60 13.49 20.72
N GLN A 184 -2.01 13.44 21.91
CA GLN A 184 -1.32 12.23 22.41
C GLN A 184 -2.24 11.01 22.50
N ASP A 185 -3.42 11.16 23.11
CA ASP A 185 -4.37 10.05 23.27
C ASP A 185 -4.86 9.51 21.92
N GLU A 186 -5.21 10.41 21.01
CA GLU A 186 -5.65 10.04 19.67
C GLU A 186 -4.50 9.39 18.87
N ALA A 187 -3.29 9.91 18.97
CA ALA A 187 -2.11 9.35 18.31
C ALA A 187 -1.77 7.94 18.82
N GLN A 188 -1.90 7.69 20.12
CA GLN A 188 -1.71 6.36 20.71
C GLN A 188 -2.77 5.38 20.24
N ARG A 189 -4.03 5.82 20.14
CA ARG A 189 -5.13 5.00 19.61
C ARG A 189 -4.85 4.59 18.17
N VAL A 190 -4.54 5.57 17.30
CA VAL A 190 -4.23 5.32 15.88
C VAL A 190 -3.00 4.43 15.72
N LEU A 191 -1.95 4.64 16.53
CA LEU A 191 -0.77 3.78 16.56
C LEU A 191 -1.16 2.32 16.85
N SER A 192 -1.96 2.09 17.89
CA SER A 192 -2.41 0.75 18.29
C SER A 192 -3.24 0.07 17.20
N GLU A 193 -4.12 0.82 16.55
CA GLU A 193 -4.93 0.33 15.42
C GLU A 193 -4.05 -0.14 14.25
N TYR A 194 -3.02 0.61 13.89
CA TYR A 194 -2.12 0.23 12.80
C TYR A 194 -1.16 -0.90 13.19
N VAL A 195 -0.68 -0.95 14.43
CA VAL A 195 0.12 -2.07 14.93
C VAL A 195 -0.69 -3.37 14.87
N GLN A 196 -1.93 -3.36 15.32
CA GLN A 196 -2.82 -4.51 15.24
C GLN A 196 -3.16 -4.88 13.79
N LYS A 197 -3.44 -3.88 12.94
CA LYS A 197 -3.80 -4.08 11.52
C LYS A 197 -2.70 -4.79 10.73
N HIS A 198 -1.44 -4.41 10.94
CA HIS A 198 -0.31 -4.87 10.12
C HIS A 198 0.46 -6.03 10.76
N PHE A 199 0.52 -6.11 12.09
CA PHE A 199 1.35 -7.07 12.81
C PHE A 199 0.57 -8.00 13.75
N GLY A 200 -0.70 -7.69 14.05
CA GLY A 200 -1.54 -8.52 14.92
C GLY A 200 -1.14 -8.49 16.41
N LEU A 201 -0.45 -7.43 16.83
CA LEU A 201 0.07 -7.22 18.18
C LEU A 201 -0.85 -6.31 18.99
#